data_7087837ff358edf7e468dda8a9f3c0f2
#
_entry.id   7087837ff358edf7e468dda8a9f3c0f2
#
_cell.length_a   1.000
_cell.length_b   1.000
_cell.length_c   1.000
_cell.angle_alpha   90.00
_cell.angle_beta   90.00
_cell.angle_gamma   90.00
#
_symmetry.space_group_name_H-M   'P 1'
#
loop_
_entity.id
_entity.type
_entity.pdbx_description
1 polymer ?
#
loop_
_entity_poly.entity_id
_entity_poly.type
_entity_poly.pdbx_seq_one_letter_code
_entity_poly.pdbx_strand_id
1 'polypeptide(L)'
;IQAGVPLYATPGPGGGHAIDPAHTLPPVNFTSDEAAALAIALARPGRTPLAEALRSAMQKVLAAMPATEAEAARRLASRVHLMAHESDDSPRAARTIEEAVVAARVIEIEYKDADGAVTHRAVEPIALVGASDAWYLMAHCRLREDVRFFRLDRVATAQLTDERAPERDYYTLPD
;
A
#
# COMPACT_ATOMS: atom_id res chain seq x y z
N ILE A 1 -9.75 11.54 17.11
CA ILE A 1 -9.09 10.33 16.59
C ILE A 1 -10.11 9.65 15.70
N GLN A 2 -10.03 9.89 14.40
CA GLN A 2 -10.88 9.16 13.44
C GLN A 2 -10.21 7.80 13.19
N ALA A 3 -10.73 6.77 13.86
CA ALA A 3 -10.20 5.41 13.75
C ALA A 3 -10.61 4.70 12.44
N GLY A 4 -11.31 5.39 11.52
CA GLY A 4 -11.74 4.82 10.23
C GLY A 4 -12.63 3.56 10.36
N VAL A 5 -13.31 3.40 11.51
CA VAL A 5 -14.20 2.25 11.74
C VAL A 5 -15.55 2.55 11.09
N PRO A 6 -15.97 1.80 10.07
CA PRO A 6 -17.28 1.99 9.45
C PRO A 6 -18.38 1.54 10.41
N LEU A 7 -19.04 2.50 11.04
CA LEU A 7 -20.16 2.26 11.95
C LEU A 7 -21.48 2.62 11.25
N TYR A 8 -22.46 1.75 11.34
CA TYR A 8 -23.84 2.12 11.03
C TYR A 8 -24.70 2.10 12.30
N ALA A 9 -25.66 3.01 12.36
CA ALA A 9 -26.58 3.14 13.46
C ALA A 9 -27.96 2.65 13.06
N THR A 10 -28.56 1.77 13.84
CA THR A 10 -29.97 1.39 13.69
C THR A 10 -30.79 2.15 14.72
N PRO A 11 -31.69 3.09 14.31
CA PRO A 11 -32.54 3.81 15.25
C PRO A 11 -33.67 2.94 15.75
N GLY A 12 -34.12 3.15 17.00
CA GLY A 12 -35.31 2.53 17.59
C GLY A 12 -35.08 1.84 18.92
N PRO A 13 -36.16 1.35 19.60
CA PRO A 13 -36.06 0.56 20.82
C PRO A 13 -35.36 -0.78 20.53
N GLY A 14 -34.12 -0.95 20.96
CA GLY A 14 -33.26 -2.08 20.60
C GLY A 14 -32.27 -1.78 19.49
N GLY A 15 -32.23 -0.55 18.97
CA GLY A 15 -31.21 -0.05 18.05
C GLY A 15 -29.85 0.13 18.74
N GLY A 16 -28.81 0.31 17.93
CA GLY A 16 -27.44 0.46 18.42
C GLY A 16 -26.48 0.79 17.28
N HIS A 17 -25.20 0.88 17.61
CA HIS A 17 -24.13 1.02 16.63
C HIS A 17 -23.56 -0.37 16.32
N ALA A 18 -23.42 -0.71 15.05
CA ALA A 18 -22.75 -1.92 14.61
C ALA A 18 -21.65 -1.59 13.60
N ILE A 19 -20.62 -2.41 13.59
CA ILE A 19 -19.55 -2.33 12.58
C ILE A 19 -20.06 -2.99 11.29
N ASP A 20 -19.83 -2.33 10.15
CA ASP A 20 -20.21 -2.89 8.86
C ASP A 20 -19.32 -4.11 8.54
N PRO A 21 -19.90 -5.34 8.48
CA PRO A 21 -19.12 -6.55 8.24
C PRO A 21 -18.50 -6.60 6.83
N ALA A 22 -19.01 -5.83 5.88
CA ALA A 22 -18.44 -5.76 4.53
C ALA A 22 -17.11 -5.00 4.47
N HIS A 23 -16.79 -4.21 5.50
CA HIS A 23 -15.59 -3.37 5.57
C HIS A 23 -14.60 -3.82 6.65
N THR A 24 -14.85 -4.94 7.33
CA THR A 24 -13.98 -5.46 8.38
C THR A 24 -13.74 -6.96 8.20
N LEU A 25 -12.54 -7.38 8.53
CA LEU A 25 -12.27 -8.82 8.65
C LEU A 25 -13.02 -9.39 9.88
N PRO A 26 -13.48 -10.65 9.82
CA PRO A 26 -14.00 -11.33 10.99
C PRO A 26 -12.95 -11.35 12.12
N PRO A 27 -13.32 -11.54 13.39
CA PRO A 27 -12.37 -11.64 14.48
C PRO A 27 -11.31 -12.70 14.19
N VAL A 28 -10.04 -12.29 14.19
CA VAL A 28 -8.88 -13.17 14.03
C VAL A 28 -8.16 -13.20 15.38
N ASN A 29 -7.89 -14.42 15.88
CA ASN A 29 -7.14 -14.62 17.10
C ASN A 29 -5.68 -14.89 16.77
N PHE A 30 -4.78 -14.11 17.36
CA PHE A 30 -3.33 -14.33 17.30
C PHE A 30 -2.82 -14.77 18.66
N THR A 31 -1.85 -15.66 18.68
CA THR A 31 -1.01 -15.87 19.84
C THR A 31 -0.11 -14.66 20.06
N SER A 32 0.45 -14.51 21.26
CA SER A 32 1.38 -13.42 21.57
C SER A 32 2.59 -13.40 20.64
N ASP A 33 3.13 -14.56 20.29
CA ASP A 33 4.29 -14.67 19.39
C ASP A 33 3.94 -14.29 17.95
N GLU A 34 2.78 -14.69 17.46
CA GLU A 34 2.29 -14.28 16.11
C GLU A 34 2.04 -12.79 16.06
N ALA A 35 1.41 -12.22 17.08
CA ALA A 35 1.18 -10.78 17.14
C ALA A 35 2.49 -9.99 17.21
N ALA A 36 3.48 -10.47 17.99
CA ALA A 36 4.82 -9.87 18.04
C ALA A 36 5.54 -9.95 16.69
N ALA A 37 5.49 -11.10 16.02
CA ALA A 37 6.09 -11.28 14.69
C ALA A 37 5.45 -10.31 13.64
N LEU A 38 4.12 -10.21 13.63
CA LEU A 38 3.41 -9.25 12.78
C LEU A 38 3.80 -7.81 13.10
N ALA A 39 3.86 -7.43 14.38
CA ALA A 39 4.24 -6.08 14.80
C ALA A 39 5.66 -5.74 14.34
N ILE A 40 6.61 -6.68 14.42
CA ILE A 40 7.99 -6.51 13.95
C ILE A 40 8.04 -6.36 12.43
N ALA A 41 7.33 -7.24 11.71
CA ALA A 41 7.27 -7.18 10.25
C ALA A 41 6.66 -5.87 9.74
N LEU A 42 5.61 -5.38 10.41
CA LEU A 42 4.90 -4.16 10.07
C LEU A 42 5.59 -2.88 10.58
N ALA A 43 6.51 -2.98 11.56
CA ALA A 43 7.22 -1.83 12.11
C ALA A 43 8.11 -1.12 11.09
N ARG A 44 8.43 -1.79 10.00
CA ARG A 44 9.30 -1.28 8.93
C ARG A 44 8.70 -1.53 7.57
N PRO A 45 7.67 -0.78 7.22
CA PRO A 45 7.04 -0.91 5.89
C PRO A 45 8.00 -0.59 4.75
N GLY A 46 9.24 -0.15 5.04
CA GLY A 46 10.11 0.41 4.02
C GLY A 46 9.42 1.60 3.33
N ARG A 47 9.89 1.97 2.16
CA ARG A 47 9.22 2.97 1.31
C ARG A 47 8.25 2.25 0.36
N THR A 48 7.23 1.64 0.94
CA THR A 48 6.15 0.98 0.20
C THR A 48 4.98 1.95 0.01
N PRO A 49 4.27 1.91 -1.12
CA PRO A 49 3.01 2.62 -1.30
C PRO A 49 2.00 2.35 -0.18
N LEU A 50 2.08 1.16 0.43
CA LEU A 50 1.21 0.70 1.51
C LEU A 50 1.65 1.17 2.92
N ALA A 51 2.64 2.05 3.04
CA ALA A 51 3.25 2.41 4.33
C ALA A 51 2.26 2.94 5.37
N GLU A 52 1.25 3.69 4.94
CA GLU A 52 0.21 4.22 5.84
C GLU A 52 -0.70 3.09 6.36
N ALA A 53 -1.14 2.19 5.48
CA ALA A 53 -1.95 1.03 5.83
C ALA A 53 -1.20 0.08 6.77
N LEU A 54 0.09 -0.18 6.49
CA LEU A 54 0.95 -1.01 7.33
C LEU A 54 1.16 -0.40 8.72
N ARG A 55 1.38 0.92 8.82
CA ARG A 55 1.47 1.61 10.13
C ARG A 55 0.17 1.52 10.91
N SER A 56 -0.97 1.71 10.24
CA SER A 56 -2.28 1.56 10.87
C SER A 56 -2.52 0.14 11.38
N ALA A 57 -2.19 -0.87 10.57
CA ALA A 57 -2.28 -2.28 10.96
C ALA A 57 -1.40 -2.59 12.17
N MET A 58 -0.13 -2.16 12.16
CA MET A 58 0.79 -2.32 13.29
C MET A 58 0.21 -1.71 14.59
N GLN A 59 -0.33 -0.50 14.52
CA GLN A 59 -0.94 0.15 15.69
C GLN A 59 -2.11 -0.66 16.24
N LYS A 60 -2.96 -1.23 15.37
CA LYS A 60 -4.09 -2.08 15.78
C LYS A 60 -3.61 -3.38 16.44
N VAL A 61 -2.59 -4.03 15.88
CA VAL A 61 -1.99 -5.24 16.46
C VAL A 61 -1.42 -4.92 17.84
N LEU A 62 -0.59 -3.88 17.97
CA LEU A 62 0.00 -3.49 19.25
C LEU A 62 -1.04 -3.07 20.30
N ALA A 63 -2.15 -2.45 19.90
CA ALA A 63 -3.21 -2.06 20.79
C ALA A 63 -4.03 -3.24 21.32
N ALA A 64 -4.05 -4.36 20.58
CA ALA A 64 -4.72 -5.59 20.97
C ALA A 64 -3.86 -6.49 21.88
N MET A 65 -2.54 -6.24 21.97
CA MET A 65 -1.60 -7.01 22.80
C MET A 65 -1.61 -6.56 24.27
N PRO A 66 -1.27 -7.45 25.23
CA PRO A 66 -0.93 -7.05 26.58
C PRO A 66 0.20 -6.00 26.59
N ALA A 67 0.13 -5.03 27.51
CA ALA A 67 1.06 -3.88 27.53
C ALA A 67 2.56 -4.29 27.57
N THR A 68 2.88 -5.32 28.34
CA THR A 68 4.24 -5.85 28.48
C THR A 68 4.79 -6.44 27.17
N GLU A 69 3.95 -7.14 26.43
CA GLU A 69 4.28 -7.77 25.16
C GLU A 69 4.37 -6.73 24.05
N ALA A 70 3.44 -5.79 24.00
CA ALA A 70 3.49 -4.67 23.07
C ALA A 70 4.79 -3.85 23.22
N GLU A 71 5.22 -3.62 24.46
CA GLU A 71 6.48 -2.93 24.73
C GLU A 71 7.72 -3.76 24.33
N ALA A 72 7.69 -5.07 24.55
CA ALA A 72 8.75 -5.98 24.08
C ALA A 72 8.84 -5.99 22.55
N ALA A 73 7.70 -6.06 21.85
CA ALA A 73 7.64 -5.99 20.39
C ALA A 73 8.18 -4.66 19.84
N ARG A 74 7.83 -3.52 20.45
CA ARG A 74 8.39 -2.21 20.08
C ARG A 74 9.90 -2.14 20.25
N ARG A 75 10.41 -2.61 21.39
CA ARG A 75 11.87 -2.66 21.67
C ARG A 75 12.61 -3.53 20.66
N LEU A 76 12.05 -4.70 20.32
CA LEU A 76 12.65 -5.57 19.32
C LEU A 76 12.63 -4.94 17.93
N ALA A 77 11.51 -4.37 17.51
CA ALA A 77 11.37 -3.66 16.25
C ALA A 77 12.35 -2.48 16.11
N SER A 78 12.64 -1.75 17.20
CA SER A 78 13.60 -0.64 17.18
C SER A 78 15.06 -1.08 17.02
N ARG A 79 15.38 -2.35 17.32
CA ARG A 79 16.73 -2.91 17.18
C ARG A 79 17.00 -3.57 15.83
N VAL A 80 15.96 -3.84 15.05
CA VAL A 80 16.09 -4.42 13.71
C VAL A 80 16.36 -3.29 12.72
N HIS A 81 17.57 -3.11 12.22
CA HIS A 81 17.90 -2.10 11.20
C HIS A 81 17.99 -2.77 9.82
N LEU A 82 16.96 -2.63 8.99
CA LEU A 82 17.05 -2.95 7.57
C LEU A 82 17.60 -1.70 6.87
N MET A 83 18.68 -1.87 6.13
CA MET A 83 19.25 -0.77 5.32
C MET A 83 18.34 -0.57 4.10
N ALA A 84 17.41 0.38 4.19
CA ALA A 84 16.63 0.82 3.05
C ALA A 84 17.34 2.00 2.38
N HIS A 85 17.46 1.97 1.07
CA HIS A 85 17.91 3.15 0.31
C HIS A 85 16.82 4.24 0.46
N GLU A 86 17.28 5.45 0.80
CA GLU A 86 16.42 6.64 0.82
C GLU A 86 16.15 7.06 -0.62
N SER A 87 14.97 6.77 -1.16
CA SER A 87 14.49 7.33 -2.41
C SER A 87 13.53 8.50 -2.13
N ASP A 88 13.52 9.47 -3.02
CA ASP A 88 12.79 10.73 -2.87
C ASP A 88 11.36 10.60 -3.46
N ASP A 89 10.61 9.57 -3.03
CA ASP A 89 9.27 9.31 -3.53
C ASP A 89 8.29 10.41 -3.12
N SER A 90 7.50 10.89 -4.05
CA SER A 90 6.34 11.72 -3.72
C SER A 90 5.27 10.87 -3.03
N PRO A 91 4.98 11.07 -1.73
CA PRO A 91 3.99 10.26 -1.01
C PRO A 91 2.59 10.30 -1.65
N ARG A 92 2.28 11.41 -2.34
CA ARG A 92 0.99 11.61 -3.00
C ARG A 92 0.88 10.80 -4.29
N ALA A 93 1.94 10.76 -5.11
CA ALA A 93 1.97 9.95 -6.33
C ALA A 93 1.87 8.46 -6.00
N ALA A 94 2.61 7.98 -4.99
CA ALA A 94 2.58 6.60 -4.55
C ALA A 94 1.16 6.15 -4.13
N ARG A 95 0.44 6.98 -3.38
CA ARG A 95 -0.94 6.69 -2.95
C ARG A 95 -1.92 6.63 -4.13
N THR A 96 -1.82 7.56 -5.08
CA THR A 96 -2.65 7.55 -6.30
C THR A 96 -2.38 6.30 -7.15
N ILE A 97 -1.12 5.86 -7.23
CA ILE A 97 -0.75 4.64 -7.96
C ILE A 97 -1.32 3.40 -7.27
N GLU A 98 -1.24 3.31 -5.93
CA GLU A 98 -1.86 2.23 -5.16
C GLU A 98 -3.36 2.14 -5.43
N GLU A 99 -4.06 3.27 -5.33
CA GLU A 99 -5.50 3.38 -5.59
C GLU A 99 -5.84 2.91 -7.02
N ALA A 100 -5.04 3.31 -8.00
CA ALA A 100 -5.23 2.92 -9.39
C ALA A 100 -5.06 1.41 -9.63
N VAL A 101 -4.06 0.78 -8.99
CA VAL A 101 -3.84 -0.67 -9.06
C VAL A 101 -5.02 -1.42 -8.44
N VAL A 102 -5.47 -1.01 -7.25
CA VAL A 102 -6.60 -1.66 -6.56
C VAL A 102 -7.91 -1.48 -7.31
N ALA A 103 -8.16 -0.28 -7.85
CA ALA A 103 -9.39 0.03 -8.57
C ALA A 103 -9.37 -0.39 -10.06
N ALA A 104 -8.25 -0.92 -10.56
CA ALA A 104 -8.02 -1.22 -11.97
C ALA A 104 -8.39 -0.04 -12.88
N ARG A 105 -7.81 1.14 -12.63
CA ARG A 105 -8.10 2.38 -13.37
C ARG A 105 -6.84 2.91 -14.05
N VAL A 106 -7.02 3.42 -15.25
CA VAL A 106 -5.95 4.11 -15.98
C VAL A 106 -5.48 5.32 -15.20
N ILE A 107 -4.15 5.54 -15.16
CA ILE A 107 -3.55 6.74 -14.57
C ILE A 107 -2.69 7.46 -15.59
N GLU A 108 -2.64 8.79 -15.44
CA GLU A 108 -1.68 9.64 -16.12
C GLU A 108 -0.54 9.94 -15.15
N ILE A 109 0.69 9.65 -15.58
CA ILE A 109 1.90 9.89 -14.80
C ILE A 109 2.84 10.84 -15.51
N GLU A 110 3.48 11.71 -14.74
CA GLU A 110 4.68 12.43 -15.15
C GLU A 110 5.87 11.63 -14.66
N TYR A 111 6.66 11.11 -15.61
CA TYR A 111 7.76 10.20 -15.34
C TYR A 111 9.09 10.75 -15.81
N LYS A 112 10.07 10.78 -14.90
CA LYS A 112 11.46 11.14 -15.19
C LYS A 112 12.26 9.85 -15.44
N ASP A 113 12.80 9.68 -16.64
CA ASP A 113 13.61 8.51 -16.98
C ASP A 113 15.02 8.55 -16.39
N ALA A 114 15.84 7.55 -16.71
CA ALA A 114 17.21 7.45 -16.21
C ALA A 114 18.11 8.60 -16.71
N ASP A 115 17.82 9.13 -17.89
CA ASP A 115 18.57 10.19 -18.54
C ASP A 115 18.07 11.58 -18.12
N GLY A 116 17.05 11.63 -17.27
CA GLY A 116 16.47 12.86 -16.74
C GLY A 116 15.37 13.47 -17.61
N ALA A 117 14.99 12.82 -18.72
CA ALA A 117 13.91 13.31 -19.56
C ALA A 117 12.56 13.09 -18.91
N VAL A 118 11.74 14.13 -18.91
CA VAL A 118 10.38 14.10 -18.34
C VAL A 118 9.38 13.78 -19.44
N THR A 119 8.50 12.83 -19.19
CA THR A 119 7.46 12.39 -20.13
C THR A 119 6.12 12.22 -19.43
N HIS A 120 5.03 12.59 -20.12
CA HIS A 120 3.66 12.32 -19.68
C HIS A 120 3.18 11.02 -20.33
N ARG A 121 2.61 10.13 -19.53
CA ARG A 121 2.19 8.80 -19.99
C ARG A 121 0.86 8.40 -19.38
N ALA A 122 -0.06 7.96 -20.23
CA ALA A 122 -1.21 7.18 -19.79
C ALA A 122 -0.79 5.73 -19.68
N VAL A 123 -1.00 5.15 -18.49
CA VAL A 123 -0.62 3.76 -18.19
C VAL A 123 -1.78 2.99 -17.56
N GLU A 124 -1.86 1.71 -17.90
CA GLU A 124 -2.83 0.77 -17.37
C GLU A 124 -2.15 -0.06 -16.28
N PRO A 125 -2.43 0.19 -15.01
CA PRO A 125 -1.78 -0.49 -13.90
C PRO A 125 -2.05 -2.00 -13.91
N ILE A 126 -1.00 -2.80 -13.65
CA ILE A 126 -1.11 -4.25 -13.52
C ILE A 126 -0.78 -4.68 -12.11
N ALA A 127 0.38 -4.29 -11.59
CA ALA A 127 0.84 -4.66 -10.24
C ALA A 127 1.85 -3.67 -9.67
N LEU A 128 2.03 -3.72 -8.34
CA LEU A 128 3.16 -3.12 -7.65
C LEU A 128 4.20 -4.21 -7.38
N VAL A 129 5.43 -3.96 -7.80
CA VAL A 129 6.55 -4.91 -7.68
C VAL A 129 7.64 -4.29 -6.82
N GLY A 130 7.96 -4.96 -5.70
CA GLY A 130 9.07 -4.58 -4.85
C GLY A 130 10.35 -5.31 -5.30
N ALA A 131 11.43 -4.55 -5.53
CA ALA A 131 12.76 -5.10 -5.71
C ALA A 131 13.68 -4.63 -4.57
N SER A 132 14.93 -5.13 -4.54
CA SER A 132 15.86 -4.84 -3.45
C SER A 132 16.17 -3.35 -3.28
N ASP A 133 16.08 -2.57 -4.33
CA ASP A 133 16.49 -1.15 -4.39
C ASP A 133 15.32 -0.17 -4.55
N ALA A 134 14.14 -0.62 -5.01
CA ALA A 134 13.02 0.27 -5.29
C ALA A 134 11.69 -0.46 -5.41
N TRP A 135 10.63 0.33 -5.40
CA TRP A 135 9.30 -0.09 -5.81
C TRP A 135 9.02 0.32 -7.25
N TYR A 136 8.32 -0.54 -7.97
CA TYR A 136 7.96 -0.36 -9.37
C TYR A 136 6.47 -0.52 -9.57
N LEU A 137 5.90 0.34 -10.40
CA LEU A 137 4.61 0.10 -11.02
C LEU A 137 4.84 -0.69 -12.30
N MET A 138 4.37 -1.93 -12.36
CA MET A 138 4.22 -2.68 -13.59
C MET A 138 2.92 -2.25 -14.27
N ALA A 139 3.00 -1.73 -15.47
CA ALA A 139 1.85 -1.22 -16.21
C ALA A 139 2.05 -1.34 -17.73
N HIS A 140 0.95 -1.50 -18.46
CA HIS A 140 0.97 -1.34 -19.91
C HIS A 140 1.01 0.16 -20.27
N CYS A 141 2.07 0.56 -20.93
CA CYS A 141 2.28 1.95 -21.34
C CYS A 141 1.65 2.20 -22.71
N ARG A 142 0.61 3.01 -22.79
CA ARG A 142 -0.09 3.32 -24.05
C ARG A 142 0.80 4.02 -25.07
N LEU A 143 1.79 4.82 -24.60
CA LEU A 143 2.74 5.50 -25.49
C LEU A 143 3.70 4.54 -26.18
N ARG A 144 4.03 3.40 -25.55
CA ARG A 144 4.98 2.41 -26.06
C ARG A 144 4.32 1.12 -26.51
N GLU A 145 3.01 0.98 -26.24
CA GLU A 145 2.18 -0.20 -26.54
C GLU A 145 2.78 -1.51 -25.98
N ASP A 146 3.40 -1.42 -24.77
CA ASP A 146 4.14 -2.49 -24.15
C ASP A 146 4.07 -2.43 -22.63
N VAL A 147 4.28 -3.57 -21.95
CA VAL A 147 4.39 -3.62 -20.48
C VAL A 147 5.73 -3.04 -20.05
N ARG A 148 5.68 -2.13 -19.10
CA ARG A 148 6.85 -1.44 -18.58
C ARG A 148 6.84 -1.36 -17.08
N PHE A 149 8.04 -1.25 -16.51
CA PHE A 149 8.27 -1.03 -15.09
C PHE A 149 8.65 0.44 -14.86
N PHE A 150 7.84 1.13 -14.08
CA PHE A 150 8.07 2.52 -13.71
C PHE A 150 8.51 2.57 -12.25
N ARG A 151 9.73 3.00 -11.97
CA ARG A 151 10.19 3.22 -10.59
C ARG A 151 9.33 4.30 -9.94
N LEU A 152 8.80 4.02 -8.73
CA LEU A 152 7.90 4.95 -8.06
C LEU A 152 8.59 6.25 -7.66
N ASP A 153 9.88 6.21 -7.30
CA ASP A 153 10.69 7.37 -6.96
C ASP A 153 10.96 8.33 -8.14
N ARG A 154 10.67 7.88 -9.37
CA ARG A 154 10.79 8.69 -10.60
C ARG A 154 9.45 9.20 -11.12
N VAL A 155 8.36 8.91 -10.42
CA VAL A 155 7.03 9.44 -10.74
C VAL A 155 6.85 10.76 -9.99
N ALA A 156 6.90 11.87 -10.70
CA ALA A 156 6.73 13.19 -10.12
C ALA A 156 5.27 13.46 -9.75
N THR A 157 4.35 13.11 -10.64
CA THR A 157 2.91 13.25 -10.42
C THR A 157 2.16 12.03 -10.95
N ALA A 158 1.02 11.72 -10.31
CA ALA A 158 0.09 10.70 -10.76
C ALA A 158 -1.34 11.24 -10.62
N GLN A 159 -2.18 11.04 -11.64
CA GLN A 159 -3.58 11.44 -11.66
C GLN A 159 -4.45 10.24 -12.08
N LEU A 160 -5.40 9.89 -11.23
CA LEU A 160 -6.37 8.85 -11.50
C LEU A 160 -7.37 9.36 -12.55
N THR A 161 -7.62 8.57 -13.60
CA THR A 161 -8.65 8.88 -14.60
C THR A 161 -9.95 8.17 -14.27
N ASP A 162 -11.04 8.47 -14.98
CA ASP A 162 -12.31 7.74 -14.86
C ASP A 162 -12.35 6.46 -15.69
N GLU A 163 -11.34 6.24 -16.53
CA GLU A 163 -11.26 5.10 -17.42
C GLU A 163 -10.81 3.83 -16.69
N ARG A 164 -11.52 2.73 -16.92
CA ARG A 164 -11.17 1.42 -16.38
C ARG A 164 -10.04 0.80 -17.19
N ALA A 165 -8.98 0.33 -16.53
CA ALA A 165 -7.91 -0.39 -17.18
C ALA A 165 -8.41 -1.79 -17.61
N PRO A 166 -8.04 -2.27 -18.81
CA PRO A 166 -8.30 -3.64 -19.21
C PRO A 166 -7.62 -4.63 -18.24
N GLU A 167 -8.29 -5.75 -17.98
CA GLU A 167 -7.70 -6.84 -17.23
C GLU A 167 -6.59 -7.47 -18.05
N ARG A 168 -5.36 -7.51 -17.49
CA ARG A 168 -4.18 -8.07 -18.16
C ARG A 168 -3.56 -9.15 -17.28
N ASP A 169 -3.28 -10.29 -17.89
CA ASP A 169 -2.60 -11.39 -17.22
C ASP A 169 -1.10 -11.09 -17.12
N TYR A 170 -0.54 -11.06 -15.91
CA TYR A 170 0.88 -10.74 -15.67
C TYR A 170 1.77 -11.99 -15.60
N TYR A 171 1.19 -13.21 -15.74
CA TYR A 171 1.94 -14.46 -15.74
C TYR A 171 2.75 -14.70 -17.04
N THR A 172 2.60 -13.85 -18.04
CA THR A 172 3.34 -13.89 -19.29
C THR A 172 4.49 -12.89 -19.35
N LEU A 173 5.17 -12.62 -18.24
CA LEU A 173 6.39 -11.82 -18.25
C LEU A 173 7.45 -12.61 -19.04
N PRO A 174 8.08 -12.01 -20.08
CA PRO A 174 9.24 -12.63 -20.71
C PRO A 174 10.38 -12.75 -19.70
N ASP A 175 11.10 -13.88 -19.74
CA ASP A 175 12.30 -14.17 -18.93
C ASP A 175 13.41 -13.12 -19.15
#